data_3a79988cf919bf986a55999b08e449ca
#
_entry.id   3a79988cf919bf986a55999b08e449ca
#
_cell.length_a   1.000
_cell.length_b   1.000
_cell.length_c   1.000
_cell.angle_alpha   90.00
_cell.angle_beta   90.00
_cell.angle_gamma   90.00
#
_symmetry.space_group_name_H-M   'P 1'
#
loop_
_entity.id
_entity.type
_entity.pdbx_description
1 polymer ?
#
loop_
_entity_poly.entity_id
_entity_poly.type
_entity_poly.pdbx_seq_one_letter_code
_entity_poly.pdbx_strand_id
1 'polypeptide(L)'
;MMSSTCIKELQKEHPQWNGRAIKRNARKRFIKMLKETPSIGSYSENCWKMNLVGGAVWFAIYEAVEALYGRMADELYSRMCNATYSIPIMARKYATTPFFTDKYQDAYIKKIDKANRIKSEYNWTTKYEKGPTPESLRIQFSCCGLCALATRTGHRDILPIMCKTDYTVADMIGVCLHRDKTLATGDACCDYLYTKPASEIEKKWQAEHPEGTFISK
;
A
#
# COMPACT_ATOMS: atom_id res chain seq x y z
N MET A 1 6.15 13.88 9.26
CA MET A 1 7.02 12.71 9.54
C MET A 1 7.27 11.91 8.25
N MET A 2 6.25 11.30 7.62
CA MET A 2 6.38 10.48 6.41
C MET A 2 7.21 11.13 5.28
N SER A 3 6.83 12.32 4.80
CA SER A 3 7.55 13.02 3.73
C SER A 3 9.02 13.31 4.06
N SER A 4 9.34 13.59 5.31
CA SER A 4 10.75 13.82 5.71
C SER A 4 11.58 12.55 5.66
N THR A 5 11.00 11.39 6.01
CA THR A 5 11.68 10.09 5.92
C THR A 5 11.89 9.69 4.47
N CYS A 6 10.87 9.83 3.61
CA CYS A 6 10.99 9.60 2.18
C CYS A 6 12.09 10.47 1.53
N ILE A 7 12.11 11.77 1.84
CA ILE A 7 13.12 12.68 1.27
C ILE A 7 14.53 12.34 1.76
N LYS A 8 14.70 11.95 3.02
CA LYS A 8 16.00 11.49 3.51
C LYS A 8 16.48 10.24 2.78
N GLU A 9 15.57 9.33 2.42
CA GLU A 9 15.90 8.14 1.63
C GLU A 9 16.43 8.53 0.25
N LEU A 10 15.74 9.44 -0.44
CA LEU A 10 16.20 9.97 -1.74
C LEU A 10 17.59 10.62 -1.66
N GLN A 11 17.87 11.35 -0.58
CA GLN A 11 19.15 12.03 -0.38
C GLN A 11 20.33 11.09 -0.04
N LYS A 12 20.09 9.82 0.29
CA LYS A 12 21.17 8.82 0.44
C LYS A 12 21.88 8.56 -0.91
N GLU A 13 21.10 8.51 -2.00
CA GLU A 13 21.61 8.27 -3.34
C GLU A 13 21.93 9.57 -4.08
N HIS A 14 21.14 10.61 -3.81
CA HIS A 14 21.28 11.93 -4.42
C HIS A 14 21.48 13.02 -3.36
N PRO A 15 22.65 13.06 -2.69
CA PRO A 15 22.91 14.04 -1.61
C PRO A 15 22.85 15.50 -2.09
N GLN A 16 23.06 15.73 -3.40
CA GLN A 16 22.97 17.05 -4.04
C GLN A 16 21.51 17.55 -4.20
N TRP A 17 20.49 16.69 -4.06
CA TRP A 17 19.11 17.12 -4.20
C TRP A 17 18.66 17.97 -3.01
N ASN A 18 18.05 19.11 -3.31
CA ASN A 18 17.58 20.02 -2.27
C ASN A 18 16.29 19.50 -1.60
N GLY A 19 16.43 18.80 -0.49
CA GLY A 19 15.31 18.22 0.25
C GLY A 19 14.27 19.24 0.73
N ARG A 20 14.67 20.49 1.01
CA ARG A 20 13.71 21.58 1.37
C ARG A 20 12.87 21.97 0.16
N ALA A 21 13.47 22.07 -1.04
CA ALA A 21 12.76 22.36 -2.28
C ALA A 21 11.77 21.21 -2.61
N ILE A 22 12.22 19.96 -2.56
CA ILE A 22 11.34 18.79 -2.75
C ILE A 22 10.16 18.86 -1.78
N LYS A 23 10.42 19.04 -0.49
CA LYS A 23 9.37 19.08 0.54
C LYS A 23 8.33 20.19 0.29
N ARG A 24 8.80 21.39 -0.07
CA ARG A 24 7.91 22.53 -0.38
C ARG A 24 7.04 22.26 -1.61
N ASN A 25 7.62 21.74 -2.68
CA ASN A 25 6.89 21.41 -3.90
C ASN A 25 5.90 20.25 -3.66
N ALA A 26 6.35 19.17 -3.01
CA ALA A 26 5.50 18.03 -2.65
C ALA A 26 4.30 18.47 -1.80
N ARG A 27 4.50 19.38 -0.82
CA ARG A 27 3.38 19.88 0.00
C ARG A 27 2.32 20.59 -0.84
N LYS A 28 2.72 21.42 -1.81
CA LYS A 28 1.76 22.12 -2.68
C LYS A 28 0.95 21.14 -3.52
N ARG A 29 1.62 20.15 -4.11
CA ARG A 29 1.00 19.10 -4.92
C ARG A 29 0.08 18.21 -4.11
N PHE A 30 0.50 17.78 -2.94
CA PHE A 30 -0.30 17.00 -2.00
C PHE A 30 -1.59 17.71 -1.60
N ILE A 31 -1.52 19.02 -1.24
CA ILE A 31 -2.70 19.80 -0.89
C ILE A 31 -3.66 19.90 -2.08
N LYS A 32 -3.14 20.11 -3.30
CA LYS A 32 -3.95 20.14 -4.52
C LYS A 32 -4.63 18.79 -4.73
N MET A 33 -3.87 17.67 -4.69
CA MET A 33 -4.42 16.33 -4.85
C MET A 33 -5.57 16.05 -3.88
N LEU A 34 -5.39 16.39 -2.60
CA LEU A 34 -6.43 16.15 -1.59
C LEU A 34 -7.66 17.02 -1.77
N LYS A 35 -7.49 18.27 -2.16
CA LYS A 35 -8.64 19.17 -2.43
C LYS A 35 -9.49 18.69 -3.60
N GLU A 36 -8.86 18.11 -4.60
CA GLU A 36 -9.50 17.58 -5.80
C GLU A 36 -10.01 16.14 -5.64
N THR A 37 -9.66 15.47 -4.53
CA THR A 37 -10.09 14.09 -4.26
C THR A 37 -11.36 14.11 -3.42
N PRO A 38 -12.47 13.51 -3.89
CA PRO A 38 -13.67 13.33 -3.09
C PRO A 38 -13.39 12.66 -1.75
N SER A 39 -14.08 13.09 -0.71
CA SER A 39 -13.90 12.50 0.62
C SER A 39 -14.37 11.05 0.64
N ILE A 40 -13.57 10.20 1.26
CA ILE A 40 -13.93 8.81 1.56
C ILE A 40 -14.21 8.61 3.06
N GLY A 41 -14.70 9.62 3.74
CA GLY A 41 -15.01 9.59 5.17
C GLY A 41 -13.83 9.95 6.06
N SER A 42 -14.01 9.82 7.37
CA SER A 42 -12.97 10.04 8.39
C SER A 42 -12.09 8.79 8.59
N TYR A 43 -11.01 8.91 9.35
CA TYR A 43 -10.15 7.77 9.72
C TYR A 43 -10.85 6.74 10.60
N SER A 44 -11.87 7.13 11.37
CA SER A 44 -12.68 6.23 12.19
C SER A 44 -13.76 5.50 11.38
N GLU A 45 -14.12 6.04 10.22
CA GLU A 45 -15.15 5.47 9.33
C GLU A 45 -14.55 4.59 8.24
N ASN A 46 -13.33 4.88 7.81
CA ASN A 46 -12.72 4.23 6.69
C ASN A 46 -11.28 3.82 6.97
N CYS A 47 -11.04 2.52 7.07
CA CYS A 47 -9.72 1.96 7.31
C CYS A 47 -8.74 2.23 6.14
N TRP A 48 -9.24 2.49 4.93
CA TRP A 48 -8.43 2.77 3.75
C TRP A 48 -8.00 4.23 3.61
N LYS A 49 -8.57 5.13 4.44
CA LYS A 49 -8.22 6.55 4.39
C LYS A 49 -6.72 6.81 4.51
N MET A 50 -6.03 6.05 5.37
CA MET A 50 -4.59 6.19 5.55
C MET A 50 -3.83 5.80 4.28
N ASN A 51 -4.29 4.76 3.58
CA ASN A 51 -3.68 4.29 2.33
C ASN A 51 -3.81 5.36 1.23
N LEU A 52 -5.00 5.95 1.07
CA LEU A 52 -5.22 7.01 0.10
C LEU A 52 -4.35 8.24 0.37
N VAL A 53 -4.32 8.69 1.62
CA VAL A 53 -3.51 9.86 2.02
C VAL A 53 -2.01 9.56 1.92
N GLY A 54 -1.59 8.37 2.30
CA GLY A 54 -0.19 7.92 2.18
C GLY A 54 0.27 7.87 0.73
N GLY A 55 -0.52 7.26 -0.15
CA GLY A 55 -0.22 7.21 -1.58
C GLY A 55 -0.18 8.60 -2.22
N ALA A 56 -1.09 9.51 -1.82
CA ALA A 56 -1.04 10.90 -2.28
C ALA A 56 0.26 11.62 -1.86
N VAL A 57 0.83 11.30 -0.68
CA VAL A 57 2.16 11.82 -0.27
C VAL A 57 3.24 11.28 -1.20
N TRP A 58 3.23 9.99 -1.54
CA TRP A 58 4.23 9.38 -2.41
C TRP A 58 4.16 9.95 -3.83
N PHE A 59 2.97 10.07 -4.44
CA PHE A 59 2.79 10.73 -5.73
C PHE A 59 3.26 12.20 -5.71
N ALA A 60 2.91 12.94 -4.66
CA ALA A 60 3.33 14.32 -4.55
C ALA A 60 4.85 14.51 -4.44
N ILE A 61 5.56 13.57 -3.79
CA ILE A 61 7.03 13.58 -3.74
C ILE A 61 7.59 13.20 -5.11
N TYR A 62 7.04 12.18 -5.77
CA TYR A 62 7.43 11.78 -7.12
C TYR A 62 7.35 12.96 -8.08
N GLU A 63 6.19 13.62 -8.19
CA GLU A 63 5.98 14.81 -9.01
C GLU A 63 6.93 15.98 -8.67
N ALA A 64 7.24 16.15 -7.38
CA ALA A 64 8.14 17.21 -6.95
C ALA A 64 9.57 16.94 -7.39
N VAL A 65 10.01 15.68 -7.35
CA VAL A 65 11.34 15.26 -7.83
C VAL A 65 11.40 15.35 -9.35
N GLU A 66 10.40 14.83 -10.05
CA GLU A 66 10.32 14.86 -11.50
C GLU A 66 10.41 16.29 -12.05
N ALA A 67 9.70 17.23 -11.43
CA ALA A 67 9.72 18.64 -11.82
C ALA A 67 11.05 19.36 -11.54
N LEU A 68 11.86 18.88 -10.58
CA LEU A 68 13.12 19.52 -10.20
C LEU A 68 14.35 18.83 -10.82
N TYR A 69 14.29 17.52 -11.05
CA TYR A 69 15.45 16.70 -11.36
C TYR A 69 15.22 15.67 -12.47
N GLY A 70 14.00 15.60 -13.04
CA GLY A 70 13.61 14.60 -14.02
C GLY A 70 13.03 13.33 -13.40
N ARG A 71 12.67 12.38 -14.27
CA ARG A 71 12.03 11.12 -13.88
C ARG A 71 12.88 10.36 -12.84
N MET A 72 12.23 9.94 -11.75
CA MET A 72 12.84 9.10 -10.74
C MET A 72 12.92 7.65 -11.23
N ALA A 73 14.05 6.97 -10.99
CA ALA A 73 14.17 5.54 -11.27
C ALA A 73 13.20 4.71 -10.41
N ASP A 74 12.71 3.62 -10.96
CA ASP A 74 11.69 2.79 -10.34
C ASP A 74 12.16 2.20 -9.00
N GLU A 75 13.44 1.77 -8.93
CA GLU A 75 14.06 1.25 -7.71
C GLU A 75 14.16 2.31 -6.61
N LEU A 76 14.50 3.55 -7.00
CA LEU A 76 14.57 4.66 -6.05
C LEU A 76 13.19 5.01 -5.52
N TYR A 77 12.18 5.02 -6.39
CA TYR A 77 10.78 5.22 -5.98
C TYR A 77 10.31 4.13 -5.02
N SER A 78 10.61 2.85 -5.31
CA SER A 78 10.31 1.71 -4.45
C SER A 78 10.93 1.89 -3.06
N ARG A 79 12.24 2.19 -2.99
CA ARG A 79 12.93 2.44 -1.71
C ARG A 79 12.34 3.62 -0.94
N MET A 80 12.01 4.70 -1.64
CA MET A 80 11.35 5.87 -1.03
C MET A 80 10.00 5.50 -0.41
N CYS A 81 9.17 4.72 -1.09
CA CYS A 81 7.89 4.26 -0.55
C CYS A 81 8.11 3.38 0.69
N ASN A 82 9.02 2.41 0.60
CA ASN A 82 9.34 1.49 1.70
C ASN A 82 9.95 2.19 2.92
N ALA A 83 10.68 3.29 2.75
CA ALA A 83 11.23 4.07 3.86
C ALA A 83 10.15 4.57 4.84
N THR A 84 8.89 4.69 4.40
CA THR A 84 7.76 5.03 5.28
C THR A 84 7.59 4.04 6.42
N TYR A 85 7.84 2.76 6.16
CA TYR A 85 7.64 1.68 7.12
C TYR A 85 8.77 1.58 8.15
N SER A 86 9.93 2.21 7.90
CA SER A 86 11.02 2.34 8.87
C SER A 86 10.73 3.37 9.97
N ILE A 87 9.65 4.15 9.86
CA ILE A 87 9.22 5.09 10.91
C ILE A 87 8.87 4.27 12.17
N PRO A 88 9.48 4.55 13.35
CA PRO A 88 9.38 3.67 14.53
C PRO A 88 7.95 3.31 14.94
N ILE A 89 7.02 4.27 14.88
CA ILE A 89 5.62 4.01 15.21
C ILE A 89 4.94 3.05 14.23
N MET A 90 5.31 3.13 12.93
CA MET A 90 4.78 2.23 11.90
C MET A 90 5.39 0.84 12.05
N ALA A 91 6.72 0.76 12.18
CA ALA A 91 7.44 -0.48 12.38
C ALA A 91 6.90 -1.24 13.60
N ARG A 92 6.75 -0.56 14.75
CA ARG A 92 6.17 -1.16 15.96
C ARG A 92 4.75 -1.65 15.75
N LYS A 93 3.90 -0.82 15.11
CA LYS A 93 2.50 -1.18 14.84
C LYS A 93 2.40 -2.49 14.06
N TYR A 94 3.17 -2.64 12.99
CA TYR A 94 3.13 -3.84 12.16
C TYR A 94 3.73 -5.05 12.89
N ALA A 95 4.90 -4.91 13.50
CA ALA A 95 5.56 -6.01 14.22
C ALA A 95 4.73 -6.56 15.41
N THR A 96 3.80 -5.79 15.95
CA THR A 96 2.92 -6.23 17.05
C THR A 96 1.50 -6.58 16.60
N THR A 97 1.24 -6.68 15.30
CA THR A 97 -0.09 -7.02 14.78
C THR A 97 -0.39 -8.50 14.99
N PRO A 98 -1.40 -8.88 15.78
CA PRO A 98 -1.74 -10.28 16.04
C PRO A 98 -2.62 -10.85 14.91
N PHE A 99 -2.08 -10.87 13.67
CA PHE A 99 -2.84 -11.10 12.44
C PHE A 99 -3.60 -12.44 12.44
N PHE A 100 -2.98 -13.50 12.97
CA PHE A 100 -3.54 -14.84 12.98
C PHE A 100 -4.33 -15.15 14.27
N THR A 101 -5.19 -14.22 14.68
CA THR A 101 -6.17 -14.42 15.74
C THR A 101 -7.57 -14.06 15.25
N ASP A 102 -8.59 -14.85 15.66
CA ASP A 102 -9.99 -14.56 15.32
C ASP A 102 -10.38 -13.15 15.74
N LYS A 103 -10.00 -12.75 16.94
CA LYS A 103 -10.28 -11.41 17.47
C LYS A 103 -9.78 -10.29 16.55
N TYR A 104 -8.57 -10.44 16.02
CA TYR A 104 -8.00 -9.42 15.12
C TYR A 104 -8.70 -9.45 13.76
N GLN A 105 -8.88 -10.64 13.17
CA GLN A 105 -9.51 -10.80 11.86
C GLN A 105 -10.96 -10.30 11.88
N ASP A 106 -11.74 -10.63 12.90
CA ASP A 106 -13.13 -10.16 13.05
C ASP A 106 -13.19 -8.64 13.21
N ALA A 107 -12.28 -8.06 13.99
CA ALA A 107 -12.19 -6.60 14.13
C ALA A 107 -11.77 -5.90 12.82
N TYR A 108 -10.89 -6.54 12.03
CA TYR A 108 -10.45 -6.03 10.74
C TYR A 108 -11.57 -6.10 9.70
N ILE A 109 -12.30 -7.23 9.64
CA ILE A 109 -13.47 -7.43 8.78
C ILE A 109 -14.55 -6.37 9.05
N LYS A 110 -14.87 -6.12 10.33
CA LYS A 110 -15.82 -5.04 10.70
C LYS A 110 -15.41 -3.66 10.18
N LYS A 111 -14.10 -3.36 10.14
CA LYS A 111 -13.60 -2.11 9.55
C LYS A 111 -13.73 -2.10 8.03
N ILE A 112 -13.49 -3.24 7.37
CA ILE A 112 -13.70 -3.40 5.92
C ILE A 112 -15.18 -3.18 5.57
N ASP A 113 -16.09 -3.82 6.29
CA ASP A 113 -17.54 -3.69 6.07
C ASP A 113 -18.01 -2.25 6.23
N LYS A 114 -17.46 -1.54 7.23
CA LYS A 114 -17.75 -0.12 7.42
C LYS A 114 -17.25 0.72 6.25
N ALA A 115 -16.03 0.49 5.79
CA ALA A 115 -15.44 1.19 4.65
C ALA A 115 -16.20 0.89 3.34
N ASN A 116 -16.65 -0.34 3.11
CA ASN A 116 -17.42 -0.76 1.92
C ASN A 116 -18.76 -0.03 1.76
N ARG A 117 -19.31 0.59 2.81
CA ARG A 117 -20.56 1.38 2.74
C ARG A 117 -20.33 2.71 2.02
N ILE A 118 -19.10 3.19 1.97
CA ILE A 118 -18.75 4.46 1.32
C ILE A 118 -18.51 4.20 -0.16
N LYS A 119 -19.45 4.60 -1.01
CA LYS A 119 -19.38 4.41 -2.47
C LYS A 119 -18.61 5.56 -3.10
N SER A 120 -17.39 5.27 -3.53
CA SER A 120 -16.51 6.23 -4.22
C SER A 120 -15.45 5.44 -4.99
N GLU A 121 -15.08 5.89 -6.18
CA GLU A 121 -13.94 5.34 -6.93
C GLU A 121 -12.60 5.56 -6.20
N TYR A 122 -12.52 6.56 -5.31
CA TYR A 122 -11.35 6.82 -4.45
C TYR A 122 -11.34 5.99 -3.17
N ASN A 123 -12.32 5.10 -2.99
CA ASN A 123 -12.35 4.12 -1.90
C ASN A 123 -11.92 2.73 -2.43
N TRP A 124 -11.90 1.75 -1.52
CA TRP A 124 -11.72 0.35 -1.86
C TRP A 124 -13.05 -0.38 -1.74
N THR A 125 -13.33 -1.26 -2.70
CA THR A 125 -14.40 -2.25 -2.60
C THR A 125 -13.75 -3.59 -2.33
N THR A 126 -14.07 -4.18 -1.20
CA THR A 126 -13.32 -5.31 -0.64
C THR A 126 -14.26 -6.47 -0.35
N LYS A 127 -13.92 -7.67 -0.83
CA LYS A 127 -14.48 -8.95 -0.37
C LYS A 127 -13.44 -9.67 0.47
N TYR A 128 -13.88 -10.51 1.38
CA TYR A 128 -13.00 -11.29 2.23
C TYR A 128 -13.56 -12.69 2.44
N GLU A 129 -12.65 -13.63 2.71
CA GLU A 129 -12.98 -15.01 3.05
C GLU A 129 -12.01 -15.47 4.14
N LYS A 130 -12.55 -15.84 5.30
CA LYS A 130 -11.78 -16.44 6.37
C LYS A 130 -11.52 -17.90 6.05
N GLY A 131 -10.32 -18.37 6.33
CA GLY A 131 -10.03 -19.80 6.32
C GLY A 131 -10.75 -20.55 7.44
N PRO A 132 -10.68 -21.89 7.44
CA PRO A 132 -11.27 -22.75 8.48
C PRO A 132 -10.63 -22.49 9.87
N THR A 133 -9.43 -21.96 9.88
CA THR A 133 -8.70 -21.49 11.06
C THR A 133 -8.21 -20.07 10.81
N PRO A 134 -7.82 -19.29 11.85
CA PRO A 134 -7.27 -17.94 11.64
C PRO A 134 -5.89 -17.92 10.98
N GLU A 135 -5.36 -19.06 10.52
CA GLU A 135 -4.07 -19.17 9.84
C GLU A 135 -4.09 -18.70 8.38
N SER A 136 -5.27 -18.37 7.84
CA SER A 136 -5.40 -17.74 6.53
C SER A 136 -6.51 -16.72 6.47
N LEU A 137 -6.35 -15.74 5.59
CA LEU A 137 -7.36 -14.74 5.25
C LEU A 137 -7.18 -14.34 3.78
N ARG A 138 -8.24 -14.51 3.00
CA ARG A 138 -8.28 -14.01 1.61
C ARG A 138 -8.97 -12.65 1.60
N ILE A 139 -8.38 -11.71 0.86
CA ILE A 139 -8.97 -10.38 0.63
C ILE A 139 -8.89 -10.08 -0.86
N GLN A 140 -10.01 -9.74 -1.46
CA GLN A 140 -10.10 -9.35 -2.86
C GLN A 140 -10.56 -7.91 -2.96
N PHE A 141 -9.82 -7.11 -3.73
CA PHE A 141 -10.18 -5.73 -4.04
C PHE A 141 -10.67 -5.64 -5.47
N SER A 142 -11.89 -5.19 -5.69
CA SER A 142 -12.47 -4.91 -7.02
C SER A 142 -12.48 -3.41 -7.37
N CYS A 143 -12.15 -2.54 -6.40
CA CYS A 143 -11.91 -1.12 -6.58
C CYS A 143 -10.74 -0.71 -5.69
N CYS A 144 -9.91 0.21 -6.18
CA CYS A 144 -8.75 0.73 -5.46
C CYS A 144 -8.66 2.25 -5.60
N GLY A 145 -8.76 2.97 -4.50
CA GLY A 145 -8.69 4.43 -4.50
C GLY A 145 -7.36 4.99 -5.01
N LEU A 146 -6.26 4.23 -4.87
CA LEU A 146 -4.98 4.62 -5.45
C LEU A 146 -4.95 4.45 -6.97
N CYS A 147 -5.70 3.50 -7.54
CA CYS A 147 -5.88 3.40 -8.99
C CYS A 147 -6.61 4.64 -9.53
N ALA A 148 -7.70 5.06 -8.90
CA ALA A 148 -8.43 6.27 -9.28
C ALA A 148 -7.54 7.52 -9.16
N LEU A 149 -6.80 7.65 -8.05
CA LEU A 149 -5.87 8.76 -7.84
C LEU A 149 -4.76 8.77 -8.90
N ALA A 150 -4.12 7.63 -9.16
CA ALA A 150 -3.07 7.48 -10.16
C ALA A 150 -3.56 7.79 -11.58
N THR A 151 -4.77 7.36 -11.94
CA THR A 151 -5.39 7.68 -13.24
C THR A 151 -5.59 9.19 -13.38
N ARG A 152 -6.15 9.84 -12.37
CA ARG A 152 -6.39 11.29 -12.40
C ARG A 152 -5.09 12.09 -12.45
N THR A 153 -4.04 11.64 -11.79
CA THR A 153 -2.75 12.36 -11.72
C THR A 153 -1.76 11.93 -12.80
N GLY A 154 -2.10 10.97 -13.66
CA GLY A 154 -1.21 10.49 -14.74
C GLY A 154 -0.11 9.54 -14.28
N HIS A 155 -0.24 8.91 -13.10
CA HIS A 155 0.80 8.07 -12.47
C HIS A 155 0.48 6.58 -12.44
N ARG A 156 -0.27 6.10 -13.45
CA ARG A 156 -0.58 4.66 -13.57
C ARG A 156 0.65 3.79 -13.77
N ASP A 157 1.68 4.32 -14.42
CA ASP A 157 2.94 3.65 -14.72
C ASP A 157 3.77 3.31 -13.46
N ILE A 158 3.73 4.17 -12.45
CA ILE A 158 4.47 3.95 -11.20
C ILE A 158 3.64 3.28 -10.09
N LEU A 159 2.33 3.12 -10.28
CA LEU A 159 1.47 2.51 -9.28
C LEU A 159 1.83 1.05 -8.96
N PRO A 160 2.19 0.17 -9.93
CA PRO A 160 2.62 -1.19 -9.63
C PRO A 160 3.83 -1.26 -8.69
N ILE A 161 4.74 -0.28 -8.80
CA ILE A 161 5.92 -0.19 -7.91
C ILE A 161 5.48 0.10 -6.48
N MET A 162 4.54 1.03 -6.30
CA MET A 162 3.94 1.33 -4.99
C MET A 162 3.26 0.09 -4.39
N CYS A 163 2.55 -0.70 -5.19
CA CYS A 163 1.86 -1.90 -4.75
C CYS A 163 2.80 -2.99 -4.21
N LYS A 164 4.10 -2.97 -4.57
CA LYS A 164 5.10 -3.89 -4.00
C LYS A 164 5.34 -3.65 -2.51
N THR A 165 5.00 -2.48 -1.97
CA THR A 165 5.13 -2.21 -0.53
C THR A 165 4.23 -3.09 0.34
N ASP A 166 3.21 -3.73 -0.23
CA ASP A 166 2.34 -4.67 0.49
C ASP A 166 3.14 -5.89 0.98
N TYR A 167 4.15 -6.34 0.22
CA TYR A 167 5.05 -7.42 0.64
C TYR A 167 5.92 -6.99 1.82
N THR A 168 6.45 -5.76 1.80
CA THR A 168 7.19 -5.20 2.95
C THR A 168 6.32 -5.18 4.22
N VAL A 169 5.05 -4.79 4.08
CA VAL A 169 4.10 -4.80 5.20
C VAL A 169 3.80 -6.22 5.66
N ALA A 170 3.63 -7.16 4.74
CA ALA A 170 3.41 -8.57 5.05
C ALA A 170 4.58 -9.15 5.86
N ASP A 171 5.82 -8.92 5.41
CA ASP A 171 7.02 -9.35 6.12
C ASP A 171 7.10 -8.76 7.53
N MET A 172 6.78 -7.47 7.70
CA MET A 172 6.77 -6.80 9.01
C MET A 172 5.71 -7.34 9.96
N ILE A 173 4.58 -7.80 9.43
CA ILE A 173 3.52 -8.45 10.20
C ILE A 173 3.88 -9.91 10.52
N GLY A 174 4.78 -10.52 9.75
CA GLY A 174 5.12 -11.93 9.84
C GLY A 174 4.08 -12.84 9.18
N VAL A 175 3.60 -12.43 8.00
CA VAL A 175 2.64 -13.21 7.19
C VAL A 175 3.22 -13.47 5.81
N CYS A 176 2.88 -14.61 5.19
CA CYS A 176 3.11 -14.83 3.77
C CYS A 176 1.98 -14.14 3.00
N LEU A 177 2.32 -13.35 1.98
CA LEU A 177 1.37 -12.72 1.07
C LEU A 177 1.51 -13.32 -0.32
N HIS A 178 0.44 -13.91 -0.81
CA HIS A 178 0.33 -14.41 -2.18
C HIS A 178 -0.64 -13.54 -2.96
N ARG A 179 -0.21 -13.10 -4.15
CA ARG A 179 -1.00 -12.21 -5.02
C ARG A 179 -0.57 -12.39 -6.48
N ASP A 180 -1.46 -12.90 -7.32
CA ASP A 180 -1.22 -13.12 -8.74
C ASP A 180 -1.83 -12.02 -9.62
N LYS A 181 -2.81 -11.28 -9.10
CA LYS A 181 -3.54 -10.25 -9.83
C LYS A 181 -3.48 -8.91 -9.11
N THR A 182 -3.41 -7.83 -9.88
CA THR A 182 -3.51 -6.48 -9.31
C THR A 182 -4.20 -5.50 -10.27
N LEU A 183 -5.11 -4.71 -9.71
CA LEU A 183 -5.75 -3.60 -10.41
C LEU A 183 -4.73 -2.59 -10.98
N ALA A 184 -3.54 -2.52 -10.40
CA ALA A 184 -2.49 -1.62 -10.86
C ALA A 184 -1.93 -2.02 -12.22
N THR A 185 -1.89 -3.31 -12.56
CA THR A 185 -1.45 -3.85 -13.86
C THR A 185 -2.60 -4.07 -14.84
N GLY A 186 -3.84 -3.78 -14.44
CA GLY A 186 -5.00 -3.88 -15.33
C GLY A 186 -5.86 -5.12 -15.13
N ASP A 187 -5.57 -5.96 -14.13
CA ASP A 187 -6.41 -7.08 -13.77
C ASP A 187 -7.78 -6.62 -13.23
N ALA A 188 -8.75 -7.52 -13.23
CA ALA A 188 -10.11 -7.23 -12.73
C ALA A 188 -10.17 -7.05 -11.20
N CYS A 189 -9.15 -7.50 -10.47
CA CYS A 189 -9.08 -7.39 -9.01
C CYS A 189 -7.62 -7.49 -8.52
N CYS A 190 -7.41 -7.12 -7.24
CA CYS A 190 -6.24 -7.60 -6.51
C CYS A 190 -6.68 -8.78 -5.64
N ASP A 191 -5.95 -9.89 -5.70
CA ASP A 191 -6.28 -11.14 -5.00
C ASP A 191 -5.22 -11.44 -3.92
N TYR A 192 -5.48 -11.00 -2.71
CA TYR A 192 -4.57 -11.23 -1.58
C TYR A 192 -4.94 -12.51 -0.86
N LEU A 193 -4.01 -13.43 -0.73
CA LEU A 193 -4.08 -14.53 0.20
C LEU A 193 -2.98 -14.36 1.26
N TYR A 194 -3.38 -14.16 2.49
CA TYR A 194 -2.49 -14.14 3.64
C TYR A 194 -2.48 -15.50 4.30
N THR A 195 -1.30 -16.07 4.52
CA THR A 195 -1.13 -17.35 5.21
C THR A 195 -0.10 -17.21 6.31
N LYS A 196 -0.26 -18.03 7.36
CA LYS A 196 0.69 -18.08 8.45
C LYS A 196 1.92 -18.87 8.02
N PRO A 197 3.13 -18.34 8.21
CA PRO A 197 4.36 -19.06 7.89
C PRO A 197 4.39 -20.45 8.51
N ALA A 198 4.87 -21.44 7.75
CA ALA A 198 5.00 -22.84 8.16
C ALA A 198 3.68 -23.57 8.53
N SER A 199 2.52 -22.96 8.32
CA SER A 199 1.22 -23.65 8.46
C SER A 199 1.02 -24.69 7.37
N GLU A 200 0.11 -25.64 7.58
CA GLU A 200 -0.24 -26.64 6.54
C GLU A 200 -0.86 -25.97 5.30
N ILE A 201 -1.57 -24.86 5.49
CA ILE A 201 -2.14 -24.06 4.38
C ILE A 201 -1.02 -23.47 3.54
N GLU A 202 0.03 -22.90 4.17
CA GLU A 202 1.18 -22.34 3.47
C GLU A 202 1.97 -23.42 2.73
N LYS A 203 2.25 -24.56 3.38
CA LYS A 203 2.93 -25.69 2.75
C LYS A 203 2.19 -26.21 1.52
N LYS A 204 0.86 -26.36 1.63
CA LYS A 204 0.02 -26.77 0.51
C LYS A 204 0.10 -25.76 -0.63
N TRP A 205 -0.03 -24.46 -0.30
CA TRP A 205 0.08 -23.41 -1.31
C TRP A 205 1.43 -23.45 -2.04
N GLN A 206 2.54 -23.58 -1.31
CA GLN A 206 3.89 -23.68 -1.88
C GLN A 206 4.05 -24.91 -2.78
N ALA A 207 3.45 -26.04 -2.41
CA ALA A 207 3.49 -27.26 -3.23
C ALA A 207 2.71 -27.12 -4.54
N GLU A 208 1.63 -26.34 -4.54
CA GLU A 208 0.80 -26.04 -5.73
C GLU A 208 1.41 -24.93 -6.60
N HIS A 209 2.32 -24.10 -6.06
CA HIS A 209 2.92 -22.94 -6.73
C HIS A 209 4.45 -22.91 -6.53
N PRO A 210 5.18 -23.88 -7.09
CA PRO A 210 6.63 -24.00 -6.87
C PRO A 210 7.44 -22.80 -7.39
N GLU A 211 6.92 -22.06 -8.39
CA GLU A 211 7.52 -20.82 -8.90
C GLU A 211 7.21 -19.57 -8.05
N GLY A 212 6.39 -19.70 -7.03
CA GLY A 212 5.90 -18.59 -6.21
C GLY A 212 4.83 -17.73 -6.90
N THR A 213 4.47 -16.59 -6.31
CA THR A 213 3.53 -15.65 -6.93
C THR A 213 4.20 -14.81 -8.01
N PHE A 214 3.45 -14.45 -9.04
CA PHE A 214 3.93 -13.64 -10.18
C PHE A 214 4.52 -12.28 -9.76
N ILE A 215 4.09 -11.72 -8.65
CA ILE A 215 4.48 -10.36 -8.20
C ILE A 215 5.64 -10.37 -7.20
N SER A 216 6.04 -11.54 -6.70
CA SER A 216 7.20 -11.70 -5.82
C SER A 216 8.55 -11.80 -6.57
N LYS A 217 8.52 -11.79 -7.92
CA LYS A 217 9.72 -11.85 -8.77
C LYS A 217 10.24 -10.48 -9.16
#